data_9b2556a658ec3395788bcc23cd619942
#
_entry.id   9b2556a658ec3395788bcc23cd619942
#
_cell.length_a   1.000
_cell.length_b   1.000
_cell.length_c   1.000
_cell.angle_alpha   90.00
_cell.angle_beta   90.00
_cell.angle_gamma   90.00
#
_symmetry.space_group_name_H-M   'P 1'
#
loop_
_entity.id
_entity.type
_entity.pdbx_description
1 polymer ?
#
loop_
_entity_poly.entity_id
_entity_poly.type
_entity_poly.pdbx_seq_one_letter_code
_entity_poly.pdbx_strand_id
1 'polypeptide(L)'
;MKKTMFAVAMTCAAMPAFADEPDGLILPKGFHAKVVADNLGPIRHMALRGHDIYVSTRHGAKDPSVGIIALRLAPDHTVLQKANFGVGTADQGTGIKVWNGSLYAASGTAIHRFALDDMLVPTKSDVIVEGLTQSNHPIAFDGKGNLYVSIDGGGGANNCPDPKTPKDAKPVGLNPCPLLAVRGGIWRFDENKVGQKFTDGEHFATGIRNSSALDWRLGDGLYLINHGRDGTAKGWPELVSQAEDDAIPDEMFRIVKDTNMGWPYTYWDGVRKIRLSAPEYGGDGKTPVTDAKYVKPAAVFHQMRPATLDLVFYNGAQFPRSYRGGAFVAMHGGNDPAIVPGGRKGYNVMFVPFKGGKAGTPVAFAEGFAGPTPEHKNIKQATYRPVGVAVGPDGALYVADSNKGRIWRISYTGKP
;
A
#
# COMPACT_ATOMS: atom_id res chain seq x y z
N MET A 1 -48.66 -31.30 3.32
CA MET A 1 -47.52 -30.45 3.69
C MET A 1 -46.82 -30.02 2.42
N LYS A 2 -47.04 -28.78 1.95
CA LYS A 2 -46.39 -28.23 0.74
C LYS A 2 -45.04 -27.60 1.17
N LYS A 3 -43.93 -28.12 0.66
CA LYS A 3 -42.59 -27.55 0.85
C LYS A 3 -42.43 -26.37 -0.14
N THR A 4 -42.39 -25.16 0.38
CA THR A 4 -42.09 -23.97 -0.38
C THR A 4 -40.54 -23.88 -0.50
N MET A 5 -40.00 -24.11 -1.71
CA MET A 5 -38.60 -23.86 -2.01
C MET A 5 -38.40 -22.34 -2.23
N PHE A 6 -37.65 -21.72 -1.34
CA PHE A 6 -37.13 -20.36 -1.58
C PHE A 6 -35.94 -20.43 -2.53
N ALA A 7 -36.10 -19.92 -3.74
CA ALA A 7 -34.99 -19.68 -4.66
C ALA A 7 -34.24 -18.42 -4.23
N VAL A 8 -33.03 -18.59 -3.75
CA VAL A 8 -32.10 -17.46 -3.52
C VAL A 8 -31.58 -16.99 -4.88
N ALA A 9 -32.09 -15.87 -5.36
CA ALA A 9 -31.57 -15.20 -6.54
C ALA A 9 -30.17 -14.67 -6.22
N MET A 10 -29.14 -15.33 -6.74
CA MET A 10 -27.75 -14.87 -6.73
C MET A 10 -27.65 -13.72 -7.74
N THR A 11 -27.73 -12.48 -7.28
CA THR A 11 -27.44 -11.31 -8.13
C THR A 11 -25.96 -11.31 -8.47
N CYS A 12 -25.64 -11.80 -9.67
CA CYS A 12 -24.34 -11.61 -10.30
C CYS A 12 -24.15 -10.11 -10.49
N ALA A 13 -23.27 -9.47 -9.71
CA ALA A 13 -22.85 -8.10 -9.99
C ALA A 13 -22.17 -8.11 -11.36
N ALA A 14 -22.76 -7.45 -12.35
CA ALA A 14 -22.16 -7.29 -13.66
C ALA A 14 -20.81 -6.59 -13.51
N MET A 15 -19.74 -7.18 -14.07
CA MET A 15 -18.45 -6.50 -14.16
C MET A 15 -18.61 -5.23 -14.99
N PRO A 16 -18.02 -4.09 -14.59
CA PRO A 16 -18.08 -2.89 -15.40
C PRO A 16 -17.42 -3.15 -16.76
N ALA A 17 -18.03 -2.65 -17.84
CA ALA A 17 -17.38 -2.63 -19.15
C ALA A 17 -16.19 -1.67 -19.10
N PHE A 18 -15.06 -2.06 -19.66
CA PHE A 18 -13.86 -1.24 -19.76
C PHE A 18 -13.80 -0.51 -21.11
N ALA A 19 -13.09 0.63 -21.14
CA ALA A 19 -12.78 1.39 -22.34
C ALA A 19 -11.29 1.77 -22.35
N ASP A 20 -10.70 1.85 -23.55
CA ASP A 20 -9.32 2.28 -23.74
C ASP A 20 -9.23 3.81 -23.71
N GLU A 21 -8.27 4.35 -22.97
CA GLU A 21 -7.97 5.79 -22.93
C GLU A 21 -6.81 6.13 -23.87
N PRO A 22 -6.73 7.38 -24.38
CA PRO A 22 -5.70 7.79 -25.34
C PRO A 22 -4.25 7.59 -24.89
N ASP A 23 -3.99 7.56 -23.57
CA ASP A 23 -2.67 7.32 -22.98
C ASP A 23 -2.40 5.84 -22.65
N GLY A 24 -3.25 4.93 -23.14
CA GLY A 24 -3.10 3.49 -23.03
C GLY A 24 -3.66 2.88 -21.75
N LEU A 25 -4.32 3.66 -20.89
CA LEU A 25 -5.03 3.12 -19.74
C LEU A 25 -6.36 2.48 -20.16
N ILE A 26 -6.75 1.43 -19.44
CA ILE A 26 -8.01 0.72 -19.61
C ILE A 26 -8.83 0.95 -18.34
N LEU A 27 -9.95 1.66 -18.46
CA LEU A 27 -10.78 2.13 -17.34
C LEU A 27 -12.22 1.61 -17.46
N PRO A 28 -12.99 1.53 -16.37
CA PRO A 28 -14.42 1.28 -16.44
C PRO A 28 -15.14 2.38 -17.21
N LYS A 29 -16.19 2.01 -17.93
CA LYS A 29 -16.98 2.94 -18.75
C LYS A 29 -17.41 4.19 -17.98
N GLY A 30 -17.19 5.35 -18.59
CA GLY A 30 -17.50 6.67 -18.00
C GLY A 30 -16.40 7.25 -17.14
N PHE A 31 -15.29 6.54 -16.94
CA PHE A 31 -14.07 7.08 -16.37
C PHE A 31 -13.10 7.50 -17.47
N HIS A 32 -12.34 8.57 -17.20
CA HIS A 32 -11.35 9.11 -18.12
C HIS A 32 -10.08 9.49 -17.37
N ALA A 33 -8.94 9.23 -17.99
CA ALA A 33 -7.62 9.61 -17.48
C ALA A 33 -7.10 10.87 -18.19
N LYS A 34 -6.40 11.70 -17.43
CA LYS A 34 -5.60 12.82 -17.92
C LYS A 34 -4.23 12.78 -17.27
N VAL A 35 -3.17 12.85 -18.06
CA VAL A 35 -1.81 13.04 -17.52
C VAL A 35 -1.70 14.46 -16.97
N VAL A 36 -1.37 14.55 -15.68
CA VAL A 36 -1.22 15.83 -14.96
C VAL A 36 0.24 16.25 -14.93
N ALA A 37 1.14 15.31 -14.68
CA ALA A 37 2.58 15.55 -14.65
C ALA A 37 3.33 14.31 -15.17
N ASP A 38 4.54 14.55 -15.70
CA ASP A 38 5.38 13.49 -16.25
C ASP A 38 6.86 13.76 -15.92
N ASN A 39 7.70 12.72 -16.03
CA ASN A 39 9.16 12.83 -15.86
C ASN A 39 9.59 13.41 -14.50
N LEU A 40 8.86 13.09 -13.42
CA LEU A 40 9.21 13.50 -12.07
C LEU A 40 10.29 12.63 -11.43
N GLY A 41 10.69 11.54 -12.11
CA GLY A 41 11.64 10.54 -11.58
C GLY A 41 10.97 9.50 -10.66
N PRO A 42 11.73 8.82 -9.79
CA PRO A 42 11.21 7.74 -8.95
C PRO A 42 10.38 8.26 -7.76
N ILE A 43 9.19 8.76 -8.06
CA ILE A 43 8.21 9.20 -7.06
C ILE A 43 7.56 8.02 -6.33
N ARG A 44 6.89 8.33 -5.21
CA ARG A 44 6.20 7.37 -4.35
C ARG A 44 4.76 7.77 -4.07
N HIS A 45 4.43 8.00 -2.82
CA HIS A 45 3.08 8.41 -2.42
C HIS A 45 2.86 9.90 -2.66
N MET A 46 1.60 10.30 -2.65
CA MET A 46 1.22 11.70 -2.82
C MET A 46 0.09 12.11 -1.89
N ALA A 47 0.04 13.39 -1.59
CA ALA A 47 -1.04 14.03 -0.86
C ALA A 47 -1.47 15.31 -1.60
N LEU A 48 -2.77 15.63 -1.55
CA LEU A 48 -3.34 16.78 -2.27
C LEU A 48 -4.00 17.77 -1.31
N ARG A 49 -3.87 19.06 -1.62
CA ARG A 49 -4.56 20.17 -0.96
C ARG A 49 -4.96 21.21 -2.00
N GLY A 50 -6.26 21.42 -2.20
CA GLY A 50 -6.71 22.36 -3.25
C GLY A 50 -6.16 21.96 -4.61
N HIS A 51 -5.37 22.84 -5.21
CA HIS A 51 -4.68 22.61 -6.48
C HIS A 51 -3.23 22.12 -6.31
N ASP A 52 -2.77 21.90 -5.09
CA ASP A 52 -1.39 21.49 -4.83
C ASP A 52 -1.29 19.97 -4.66
N ILE A 53 -0.26 19.39 -5.26
CA ILE A 53 0.13 17.97 -5.12
C ILE A 53 1.52 17.92 -4.48
N TYR A 54 1.66 17.19 -3.39
CA TYR A 54 2.92 16.92 -2.72
C TYR A 54 3.26 15.44 -2.92
N VAL A 55 4.44 15.17 -3.46
CA VAL A 55 4.85 13.81 -3.85
C VAL A 55 6.14 13.44 -3.16
N SER A 56 6.18 12.37 -2.40
CA SER A 56 7.41 11.82 -1.83
C SER A 56 8.27 11.19 -2.92
N THR A 57 9.61 11.31 -2.80
CA THR A 57 10.55 10.79 -3.78
C THR A 57 11.57 9.85 -3.15
N ARG A 58 12.22 9.02 -3.98
CA ARG A 58 13.40 8.25 -3.59
C ARG A 58 14.73 8.93 -3.95
N HIS A 59 14.71 10.14 -4.47
CA HIS A 59 15.93 10.84 -4.86
C HIS A 59 16.79 11.27 -3.69
N GLY A 60 16.17 11.42 -2.54
CA GLY A 60 16.82 11.91 -1.36
C GLY A 60 18.12 11.19 -0.97
N ALA A 61 18.33 9.90 -1.33
CA ALA A 61 19.61 9.21 -1.08
C ALA A 61 20.81 9.80 -1.85
N LYS A 62 20.56 10.49 -2.97
CA LYS A 62 21.59 11.12 -3.81
C LYS A 62 21.61 12.63 -3.67
N ASP A 63 20.46 13.22 -3.35
CA ASP A 63 20.26 14.64 -3.17
C ASP A 63 19.29 14.89 -2.00
N PRO A 64 19.81 15.17 -0.80
CA PRO A 64 18.98 15.39 0.39
C PRO A 64 18.04 16.60 0.29
N SER A 65 18.22 17.48 -0.71
CA SER A 65 17.32 18.60 -0.97
C SER A 65 16.00 18.18 -1.64
N VAL A 66 15.91 16.95 -2.15
CA VAL A 66 14.78 16.47 -2.97
C VAL A 66 14.04 15.34 -2.26
N GLY A 67 13.43 15.62 -1.12
CA GLY A 67 12.55 14.67 -0.42
C GLY A 67 11.11 14.72 -0.92
N ILE A 68 10.61 15.92 -1.27
CA ILE A 68 9.25 16.18 -1.70
C ILE A 68 9.26 17.05 -2.96
N ILE A 69 8.51 16.64 -3.98
CA ILE A 69 8.17 17.47 -5.13
C ILE A 69 6.79 18.08 -4.86
N ALA A 70 6.70 19.41 -4.95
CA ALA A 70 5.45 20.15 -4.88
C ALA A 70 5.05 20.66 -6.26
N LEU A 71 3.81 20.43 -6.66
CA LEU A 71 3.23 20.87 -7.93
C LEU A 71 1.98 21.69 -7.63
N ARG A 72 1.85 22.88 -8.22
CA ARG A 72 0.61 23.65 -8.24
C ARG A 72 -0.04 23.53 -9.60
N LEU A 73 -1.31 23.18 -9.63
CA LEU A 73 -2.08 22.98 -10.85
C LEU A 73 -2.93 24.19 -11.19
N ALA A 74 -3.08 24.44 -12.50
CA ALA A 74 -4.11 25.31 -13.05
C ALA A 74 -5.50 24.68 -12.91
N PRO A 75 -6.59 25.45 -13.14
CA PRO A 75 -7.96 24.92 -13.17
C PRO A 75 -8.18 23.81 -14.20
N ASP A 76 -7.40 23.79 -15.27
CA ASP A 76 -7.42 22.73 -16.30
C ASP A 76 -6.54 21.53 -15.94
N HIS A 77 -5.96 21.51 -14.73
CA HIS A 77 -5.07 20.47 -14.19
C HIS A 77 -3.69 20.39 -14.89
N THR A 78 -3.24 21.41 -15.61
CA THR A 78 -1.84 21.53 -16.06
C THR A 78 -0.96 22.07 -14.93
N VAL A 79 0.34 21.75 -14.94
CA VAL A 79 1.28 22.22 -13.92
C VAL A 79 1.65 23.68 -14.19
N LEU A 80 1.29 24.57 -13.25
CA LEU A 80 1.66 26.00 -13.25
C LEU A 80 3.03 26.22 -12.60
N GLN A 81 3.30 25.51 -11.50
CA GLN A 81 4.51 25.70 -10.70
C GLN A 81 4.99 24.35 -10.19
N LYS A 82 6.32 24.17 -10.18
CA LYS A 82 6.99 23.03 -9.59
C LYS A 82 8.09 23.52 -8.66
N ALA A 83 8.20 22.93 -7.49
CA ALA A 83 9.27 23.19 -6.53
C ALA A 83 9.66 21.90 -5.82
N ASN A 84 10.85 21.91 -5.22
CA ASN A 84 11.35 20.78 -4.42
C ASN A 84 11.69 21.28 -3.03
N PHE A 85 11.42 20.45 -2.01
CA PHE A 85 11.90 20.69 -0.65
C PHE A 85 12.16 19.36 0.04
N GLY A 86 12.98 19.37 1.08
CA GLY A 86 13.45 18.16 1.74
C GLY A 86 12.76 17.88 3.06
N VAL A 87 12.74 16.63 3.45
CA VAL A 87 12.50 16.18 4.84
C VAL A 87 13.82 15.83 5.55
N GLY A 88 14.93 16.41 5.11
CA GLY A 88 16.27 16.22 5.69
C GLY A 88 17.03 15.12 4.99
N THR A 89 16.96 13.90 5.27
CA THR A 89 17.73 12.84 4.64
C THR A 89 16.82 11.92 3.86
N ALA A 90 17.13 11.81 2.76
CA ALA A 90 17.29 10.95 1.72
C ALA A 90 16.76 9.57 1.73
N ASP A 91 16.16 9.06 2.71
CA ASP A 91 16.09 7.65 2.81
C ASP A 91 14.67 7.13 3.01
N GLN A 92 14.18 6.53 1.98
CA GLN A 92 13.14 5.51 2.00
C GLN A 92 11.76 5.84 2.60
N GLY A 93 11.55 6.97 3.28
CA GLY A 93 10.21 7.37 3.75
C GLY A 93 9.24 7.52 2.58
N THR A 94 8.07 6.91 2.65
CA THR A 94 7.03 7.02 1.63
C THR A 94 5.76 7.65 2.16
N GLY A 95 5.53 7.57 3.48
CA GLY A 95 4.34 8.11 4.11
C GLY A 95 4.23 9.61 3.88
N ILE A 96 3.12 10.04 3.28
CA ILE A 96 2.80 11.45 3.06
C ILE A 96 1.29 11.65 3.16
N LYS A 97 0.84 12.62 3.94
CA LYS A 97 -0.59 12.95 4.12
C LYS A 97 -0.77 14.43 4.38
N VAL A 98 -1.80 15.03 3.80
CA VAL A 98 -2.31 16.33 4.24
C VAL A 98 -3.33 16.09 5.34
N TRP A 99 -3.11 16.70 6.50
CA TRP A 99 -3.96 16.54 7.67
C TRP A 99 -4.00 17.83 8.51
N ASN A 100 -5.18 18.28 8.92
CA ASN A 100 -5.37 19.46 9.78
C ASN A 100 -4.54 20.70 9.34
N GLY A 101 -4.58 21.03 8.03
CA GLY A 101 -3.87 22.20 7.48
C GLY A 101 -2.36 22.05 7.37
N SER A 102 -1.82 20.87 7.59
CA SER A 102 -0.40 20.57 7.50
C SER A 102 -0.12 19.40 6.56
N LEU A 103 1.08 19.39 5.99
CA LEU A 103 1.63 18.22 5.30
C LEU A 103 2.49 17.43 6.28
N TYR A 104 2.16 16.17 6.46
CA TYR A 104 3.01 15.23 7.18
C TYR A 104 3.76 14.35 6.18
N ALA A 105 5.07 14.18 6.40
CA ALA A 105 5.90 13.37 5.54
C ALA A 105 6.91 12.56 6.36
N ALA A 106 7.06 11.29 6.00
CA ALA A 106 8.03 10.39 6.61
C ALA A 106 9.38 10.49 5.92
N SER A 107 10.46 10.54 6.72
CA SER A 107 11.79 10.09 6.33
C SER A 107 11.99 8.63 6.78
N GLY A 108 13.16 8.05 6.53
CA GLY A 108 13.47 6.68 6.98
C GLY A 108 13.48 6.50 8.50
N THR A 109 13.60 7.59 9.27
CA THR A 109 13.77 7.54 10.74
C THR A 109 12.93 8.54 11.51
N ALA A 110 12.10 9.36 10.81
CA ALA A 110 11.31 10.41 11.45
C ALA A 110 10.02 10.73 10.70
N ILE A 111 9.08 11.36 11.39
CA ILE A 111 7.89 11.98 10.81
C ILE A 111 7.98 13.49 10.97
N HIS A 112 7.93 14.19 9.85
CA HIS A 112 7.97 15.65 9.77
C HIS A 112 6.58 16.22 9.52
N ARG A 113 6.31 17.41 10.04
CA ARG A 113 5.11 18.21 9.78
C ARG A 113 5.50 19.55 9.21
N PHE A 114 4.89 19.94 8.10
CA PHE A 114 5.06 21.23 7.43
C PHE A 114 3.75 21.98 7.50
N ALA A 115 3.76 23.17 8.10
CA ALA A 115 2.57 24.03 8.12
C ALA A 115 2.28 24.55 6.71
N LEU A 116 1.09 24.25 6.18
CA LEU A 116 0.68 24.66 4.84
C LEU A 116 -0.04 26.01 4.90
N ASP A 117 0.44 26.96 4.11
CA ASP A 117 -0.15 28.26 3.85
C ASP A 117 -0.47 28.41 2.35
N ASP A 118 -0.51 29.62 1.82
CA ASP A 118 -0.76 29.88 0.41
C ASP A 118 0.49 29.69 -0.48
N MET A 119 1.66 29.50 0.16
CA MET A 119 2.90 29.21 -0.55
C MET A 119 2.93 27.73 -0.94
N LEU A 120 3.46 27.42 -2.14
CA LEU A 120 3.62 26.06 -2.59
C LEU A 120 4.64 25.28 -1.74
N VAL A 121 5.71 25.96 -1.32
CA VAL A 121 6.76 25.39 -0.45
C VAL A 121 6.55 25.91 0.98
N PRO A 122 6.28 25.03 1.95
CA PRO A 122 6.13 25.43 3.34
C PRO A 122 7.41 26.07 3.91
N THR A 123 7.26 27.11 4.71
CA THR A 123 8.39 27.82 5.34
C THR A 123 8.67 27.34 6.76
N LYS A 124 7.76 26.58 7.39
CA LYS A 124 7.88 26.09 8.76
C LYS A 124 7.70 24.58 8.80
N SER A 125 8.57 23.92 9.57
CA SER A 125 8.49 22.48 9.78
C SER A 125 8.84 22.11 11.21
N ASP A 126 8.23 21.04 11.72
CA ASP A 126 8.51 20.40 12.99
C ASP A 126 8.87 18.93 12.77
N VAL A 127 9.65 18.35 13.68
CA VAL A 127 9.77 16.90 13.80
C VAL A 127 8.74 16.42 14.82
N ILE A 128 7.79 15.62 14.39
CA ILE A 128 6.71 15.09 15.27
C ILE A 128 7.17 13.84 15.99
N VAL A 129 7.84 12.93 15.28
CA VAL A 129 8.41 11.70 15.83
C VAL A 129 9.80 11.49 15.25
N GLU A 130 10.77 11.13 16.08
CA GLU A 130 12.14 10.78 15.66
C GLU A 130 12.63 9.49 16.31
N GLY A 131 13.77 8.97 15.81
CA GLY A 131 14.37 7.73 16.31
C GLY A 131 13.61 6.48 15.92
N LEU A 132 12.77 6.55 14.88
CA LEU A 132 12.13 5.37 14.29
C LEU A 132 13.18 4.43 13.69
N THR A 133 12.92 3.13 13.75
CA THR A 133 13.74 2.15 13.02
C THR A 133 13.52 2.35 11.51
N GLN A 134 14.61 2.45 10.75
CA GLN A 134 14.56 2.74 9.32
C GLN A 134 13.59 1.85 8.55
N SER A 135 12.61 2.48 7.85
CA SER A 135 11.54 1.85 7.10
C SER A 135 10.83 2.85 6.17
N ASN A 136 9.84 2.39 5.43
CA ASN A 136 9.00 3.22 4.56
C ASN A 136 8.06 4.18 5.32
N HIS A 137 7.64 3.83 6.52
CA HIS A 137 6.73 4.58 7.40
C HIS A 137 5.47 5.14 6.73
N PRO A 138 4.58 4.30 6.17
CA PRO A 138 3.26 4.79 5.82
C PRO A 138 2.54 5.27 7.08
N ILE A 139 1.79 6.37 6.96
CA ILE A 139 1.14 7.06 8.08
C ILE A 139 -0.36 7.20 7.86
N ALA A 140 -1.12 7.23 8.96
CA ALA A 140 -2.55 7.51 8.94
C ALA A 140 -2.98 8.26 10.22
N PHE A 141 -4.13 8.95 10.14
CA PHE A 141 -4.73 9.70 11.24
C PHE A 141 -6.17 9.26 11.47
N ASP A 142 -6.63 9.22 12.72
CA ASP A 142 -7.98 8.80 13.07
C ASP A 142 -8.98 9.95 13.30
N GLY A 143 -8.52 11.19 13.26
CA GLY A 143 -9.32 12.37 13.57
C GLY A 143 -9.66 12.52 15.06
N LYS A 144 -8.95 11.81 15.94
CA LYS A 144 -9.14 11.84 17.39
C LYS A 144 -7.83 12.19 18.11
N GLY A 145 -6.87 12.78 17.40
CA GLY A 145 -5.58 13.18 17.91
C GLY A 145 -4.49 12.12 17.80
N ASN A 146 -4.71 11.03 17.07
CA ASN A 146 -3.72 9.98 16.94
C ASN A 146 -3.11 9.90 15.54
N LEU A 147 -1.78 9.80 15.52
CA LEU A 147 -0.95 9.45 14.36
C LEU A 147 -0.51 7.99 14.48
N TYR A 148 -0.79 7.21 13.44
CA TYR A 148 -0.35 5.82 13.31
C TYR A 148 0.80 5.75 12.33
N VAL A 149 1.89 5.07 12.72
CA VAL A 149 3.12 4.89 11.92
C VAL A 149 3.39 3.40 11.81
N SER A 150 3.46 2.88 10.58
CA SER A 150 3.87 1.50 10.34
C SER A 150 5.38 1.38 10.19
N ILE A 151 5.96 0.34 10.77
CA ILE A 151 7.38 -0.03 10.65
C ILE A 151 7.42 -1.48 10.20
N ASP A 152 8.04 -1.76 9.07
CA ASP A 152 8.14 -3.13 8.54
C ASP A 152 9.07 -4.04 9.37
N GLY A 153 9.01 -5.35 9.11
CA GLY A 153 9.78 -6.36 9.83
C GLY A 153 11.27 -6.42 9.48
N GLY A 154 11.73 -5.59 8.53
CA GLY A 154 13.13 -5.55 8.11
C GLY A 154 13.31 -5.78 6.60
N GLY A 155 12.76 -4.86 5.78
CA GLY A 155 12.98 -4.85 4.33
C GLY A 155 12.39 -6.06 3.58
N GLY A 156 11.36 -6.69 4.13
CA GLY A 156 10.71 -7.84 3.51
C GLY A 156 11.31 -9.20 3.90
N ALA A 157 12.08 -9.28 4.98
CA ALA A 157 12.55 -10.55 5.54
C ALA A 157 11.38 -11.48 5.88
N ASN A 158 11.52 -12.76 5.54
CA ASN A 158 10.46 -13.75 5.82
C ASN A 158 10.42 -14.19 7.28
N ASN A 159 11.53 -14.06 8.00
CA ASN A 159 11.70 -14.51 9.36
C ASN A 159 12.45 -13.48 10.23
N CYS A 160 12.53 -13.81 11.51
CA CYS A 160 13.39 -13.17 12.49
C CYS A 160 14.63 -14.08 12.64
N PRO A 161 15.74 -13.84 11.90
CA PRO A 161 16.80 -14.83 11.76
C PRO A 161 17.55 -15.05 13.07
N ASP A 162 17.85 -16.32 13.38
CA ASP A 162 18.80 -16.65 14.43
C ASP A 162 20.22 -16.43 13.90
N PRO A 163 21.01 -15.52 14.48
CA PRO A 163 22.38 -15.22 14.05
C PRO A 163 23.34 -16.40 14.25
N LYS A 164 22.95 -17.41 15.03
CA LYS A 164 23.73 -18.65 15.22
C LYS A 164 23.52 -19.68 14.10
N THR A 165 22.52 -19.47 13.24
CA THR A 165 22.28 -20.39 12.10
C THR A 165 23.46 -20.30 11.12
N PRO A 166 24.14 -21.42 10.79
CA PRO A 166 25.18 -21.44 9.78
C PRO A 166 24.66 -20.94 8.42
N LYS A 167 25.54 -20.31 7.63
CA LYS A 167 25.12 -19.67 6.34
C LYS A 167 24.57 -20.66 5.31
N ASP A 168 25.00 -21.90 5.36
CA ASP A 168 24.65 -23.01 4.48
C ASP A 168 23.52 -23.91 5.06
N ALA A 169 23.10 -23.65 6.29
CA ALA A 169 21.98 -24.34 6.90
C ALA A 169 20.63 -23.69 6.51
N LYS A 170 19.57 -24.47 6.63
CA LYS A 170 18.22 -23.91 6.52
C LYS A 170 18.00 -22.82 7.57
N PRO A 171 17.38 -21.69 7.20
CA PRO A 171 17.17 -20.58 8.12
C PRO A 171 16.26 -21.02 9.29
N VAL A 172 16.67 -20.69 10.51
CA VAL A 172 15.89 -20.87 11.74
C VAL A 172 15.46 -19.51 12.23
N GLY A 173 14.20 -19.37 12.64
CA GLY A 173 13.65 -18.16 13.20
C GLY A 173 13.70 -18.13 14.73
N LEU A 174 14.07 -17.00 15.31
CA LEU A 174 14.01 -16.78 16.76
C LEU A 174 12.56 -16.72 17.25
N ASN A 175 12.27 -17.46 18.32
CA ASN A 175 10.99 -17.42 19.02
C ASN A 175 11.24 -17.36 20.55
N PRO A 176 10.93 -16.22 21.23
CA PRO A 176 10.31 -15.00 20.69
C PRO A 176 11.25 -14.20 19.77
N CYS A 177 10.67 -13.49 18.80
CA CYS A 177 11.41 -12.62 17.89
C CYS A 177 11.70 -11.25 18.55
N PRO A 178 12.96 -10.89 18.82
CA PRO A 178 13.29 -9.61 19.47
C PRO A 178 13.03 -8.41 18.57
N LEU A 179 12.98 -8.58 17.24
CA LEU A 179 12.70 -7.51 16.31
C LEU A 179 11.30 -6.90 16.50
N LEU A 180 10.33 -7.68 16.99
CA LEU A 180 8.96 -7.22 17.23
C LEU A 180 8.87 -6.11 18.29
N ALA A 181 9.90 -5.90 19.10
CA ALA A 181 9.94 -4.79 20.04
C ALA A 181 10.14 -3.42 19.37
N VAL A 182 10.73 -3.38 18.15
CA VAL A 182 11.15 -2.13 17.46
C VAL A 182 10.72 -2.05 16.02
N ARG A 183 10.14 -3.12 15.44
CA ARG A 183 9.68 -3.19 14.05
C ARG A 183 8.63 -4.29 13.85
N GLY A 184 8.14 -4.45 12.63
CA GLY A 184 7.11 -5.45 12.31
C GLY A 184 5.75 -5.10 12.93
N GLY A 185 5.44 -3.79 13.09
CA GLY A 185 4.23 -3.36 13.76
C GLY A 185 3.76 -1.96 13.39
N ILE A 186 2.75 -1.50 14.11
CA ILE A 186 2.22 -0.13 14.06
C ILE A 186 2.40 0.50 15.43
N TRP A 187 2.93 1.71 15.46
CA TRP A 187 3.02 2.55 16.67
C TRP A 187 2.05 3.72 16.56
N ARG A 188 1.40 4.03 17.67
CA ARG A 188 0.49 5.16 17.81
C ARG A 188 1.14 6.27 18.62
N PHE A 189 1.09 7.50 18.10
CA PHE A 189 1.63 8.72 18.68
C PHE A 189 0.54 9.78 18.79
N ASP A 190 0.76 10.82 19.60
CA ASP A 190 -0.07 12.02 19.63
C ASP A 190 0.26 12.90 18.40
N GLU A 191 -0.73 13.18 17.54
CA GLU A 191 -0.54 14.00 16.32
C GLU A 191 -0.16 15.46 16.61
N ASN A 192 -0.46 15.95 17.84
CA ASN A 192 -0.25 17.35 18.22
C ASN A 192 1.08 17.58 18.96
N LYS A 193 1.70 16.54 19.52
CA LYS A 193 2.92 16.65 20.31
C LYS A 193 4.15 16.63 19.39
N VAL A 194 4.98 17.67 19.47
CA VAL A 194 6.24 17.81 18.73
C VAL A 194 7.39 17.14 19.50
N GLY A 195 8.36 16.58 18.79
CA GLY A 195 9.61 16.05 19.35
C GLY A 195 9.46 14.75 20.12
N GLN A 196 8.43 13.95 19.80
CA GLN A 196 8.27 12.61 20.37
C GLN A 196 9.41 11.69 19.92
N LYS A 197 9.88 10.84 20.83
CA LYS A 197 10.81 9.77 20.52
C LYS A 197 10.04 8.49 20.16
N PHE A 198 10.69 7.57 19.47
CA PHE A 198 10.10 6.24 19.19
C PHE A 198 9.51 5.59 20.45
N THR A 199 10.21 5.71 21.59
CA THR A 199 9.81 5.14 22.89
C THR A 199 8.57 5.79 23.52
N ASP A 200 8.12 6.95 23.03
CA ASP A 200 6.88 7.59 23.46
C ASP A 200 5.65 6.96 22.78
N GLY A 201 5.87 6.19 21.71
CA GLY A 201 4.82 5.55 20.94
C GLY A 201 4.25 4.33 21.63
N GLU A 202 2.92 4.18 21.56
CA GLU A 202 2.27 2.92 21.94
C GLU A 202 2.43 1.88 20.84
N HIS A 203 2.94 0.69 21.15
CA HIS A 203 2.94 -0.45 20.23
C HIS A 203 1.50 -0.93 20.04
N PHE A 204 0.87 -0.49 18.96
CA PHE A 204 -0.57 -0.63 18.73
C PHE A 204 -0.94 -1.96 18.07
N ALA A 205 -0.10 -2.46 17.14
CA ALA A 205 -0.31 -3.73 16.43
C ALA A 205 1.02 -4.34 16.02
N THR A 206 1.05 -5.65 15.79
CA THR A 206 2.27 -6.42 15.49
C THR A 206 2.07 -7.41 14.34
N GLY A 207 3.16 -8.00 13.85
CA GLY A 207 3.11 -9.07 12.86
C GLY A 207 3.13 -8.62 11.41
N ILE A 208 3.70 -7.45 11.11
CA ILE A 208 3.91 -6.92 9.76
C ILE A 208 5.25 -7.43 9.20
N ARG A 209 5.20 -8.08 8.03
CA ARG A 209 6.40 -8.42 7.27
C ARG A 209 6.93 -7.20 6.51
N ASN A 210 6.11 -6.64 5.65
CA ASN A 210 6.39 -5.45 4.86
C ASN A 210 5.08 -4.77 4.47
N SER A 211 5.00 -3.46 4.60
CA SER A 211 3.85 -2.68 4.18
C SER A 211 4.26 -1.26 3.81
N SER A 212 3.69 -0.76 2.71
CA SER A 212 3.71 0.67 2.37
C SER A 212 2.29 1.24 2.32
N ALA A 213 1.27 0.41 2.47
CA ALA A 213 -0.14 0.76 2.30
C ALA A 213 -0.86 0.83 3.67
N LEU A 214 -1.17 2.04 4.12
CA LEU A 214 -1.86 2.31 5.39
C LEU A 214 -2.81 3.49 5.20
N ASP A 215 -4.09 3.30 5.56
CA ASP A 215 -5.06 4.40 5.53
C ASP A 215 -6.18 4.20 6.56
N TRP A 216 -6.84 5.30 6.94
CA TRP A 216 -7.97 5.31 7.85
C TRP A 216 -9.29 5.37 7.08
N ARG A 217 -10.15 4.37 7.25
CA ARG A 217 -11.51 4.37 6.73
C ARG A 217 -12.43 5.13 7.65
N LEU A 218 -13.05 6.20 7.15
CA LEU A 218 -13.98 7.02 7.93
C LEU A 218 -15.13 6.19 8.49
N GLY A 219 -15.41 6.35 9.78
CA GLY A 219 -16.48 5.67 10.49
C GLY A 219 -16.23 4.18 10.79
N ASP A 220 -15.01 3.66 10.51
CA ASP A 220 -14.69 2.24 10.70
C ASP A 220 -13.35 2.02 11.42
N GLY A 221 -12.21 2.44 10.83
CA GLY A 221 -10.93 2.25 11.46
C GLY A 221 -9.72 2.20 10.53
N LEU A 222 -8.61 1.77 11.07
CA LEU A 222 -7.33 1.67 10.40
C LEU A 222 -7.25 0.39 9.55
N TYR A 223 -6.70 0.52 8.34
CA TYR A 223 -6.44 -0.59 7.44
C TYR A 223 -5.01 -0.56 6.93
N LEU A 224 -4.41 -1.74 6.81
CA LEU A 224 -3.05 -1.96 6.30
C LEU A 224 -3.07 -3.11 5.31
N ILE A 225 -2.21 -3.06 4.28
CA ILE A 225 -1.94 -4.21 3.43
C ILE A 225 -0.53 -4.70 3.70
N ASN A 226 -0.42 -5.96 4.12
CA ASN A 226 0.84 -6.65 4.40
C ASN A 226 1.24 -7.50 3.19
N HIS A 227 2.48 -7.34 2.72
CA HIS A 227 2.99 -8.15 1.62
C HIS A 227 3.18 -9.60 2.05
N GLY A 228 2.77 -10.53 1.21
CA GLY A 228 3.06 -11.94 1.34
C GLY A 228 4.55 -12.24 1.34
N ARG A 229 4.94 -13.41 1.83
CA ARG A 229 6.34 -13.84 1.86
C ARG A 229 6.84 -14.25 0.47
N ASP A 230 8.15 -14.17 0.26
CA ASP A 230 8.82 -14.46 -1.01
C ASP A 230 9.81 -15.62 -0.89
N GLY A 231 9.95 -16.40 -1.98
CA GLY A 231 11.01 -17.39 -2.13
C GLY A 231 10.92 -18.56 -1.15
N THR A 232 9.73 -18.90 -0.69
CA THR A 232 9.50 -20.02 0.22
C THR A 232 9.86 -21.33 -0.46
N ALA A 233 9.43 -21.54 -1.72
CA ALA A 233 9.77 -22.74 -2.50
C ALA A 233 11.28 -22.89 -2.73
N LYS A 234 12.02 -21.78 -2.87
CA LYS A 234 13.48 -21.83 -3.01
C LYS A 234 14.17 -22.31 -1.74
N GLY A 235 13.71 -21.86 -0.56
CA GLY A 235 14.28 -22.25 0.72
C GLY A 235 13.80 -23.62 1.22
N TRP A 236 12.57 -24.00 0.83
CA TRP A 236 11.85 -25.16 1.39
C TRP A 236 11.09 -25.91 0.28
N PRO A 237 11.80 -26.40 -0.78
CA PRO A 237 11.16 -27.05 -1.94
C PRO A 237 10.44 -28.34 -1.58
N GLU A 238 10.78 -28.99 -0.47
CA GLU A 238 10.11 -30.19 0.03
C GLU A 238 8.76 -29.88 0.72
N LEU A 239 8.51 -28.64 1.13
CA LEU A 239 7.30 -28.23 1.84
C LEU A 239 6.36 -27.42 0.97
N VAL A 240 6.89 -26.61 0.06
CA VAL A 240 6.12 -25.64 -0.74
C VAL A 240 6.59 -25.70 -2.19
N SER A 241 5.69 -26.00 -3.10
CA SER A 241 5.95 -25.92 -4.54
C SER A 241 6.07 -24.48 -5.03
N GLN A 242 6.69 -24.27 -6.19
CA GLN A 242 6.77 -22.93 -6.80
C GLN A 242 5.37 -22.32 -7.06
N ALA A 243 4.39 -23.12 -7.47
CA ALA A 243 3.03 -22.68 -7.69
C ALA A 243 2.33 -22.23 -6.40
N GLU A 244 2.58 -22.90 -5.28
CA GLU A 244 2.08 -22.48 -3.95
C GLU A 244 2.77 -21.21 -3.47
N ASP A 245 4.09 -21.08 -3.64
CA ASP A 245 4.85 -19.86 -3.31
C ASP A 245 4.35 -18.65 -4.13
N ASP A 246 4.12 -18.85 -5.42
CA ASP A 246 3.58 -17.83 -6.31
C ASP A 246 2.13 -17.43 -5.96
N ALA A 247 1.38 -18.30 -5.32
CA ALA A 247 0.01 -18.06 -4.90
C ALA A 247 -0.11 -17.34 -3.54
N ILE A 248 1.00 -17.12 -2.82
CA ILE A 248 0.98 -16.38 -1.55
C ILE A 248 0.54 -14.94 -1.81
N PRO A 249 -0.60 -14.47 -1.23
CA PRO A 249 -1.18 -13.19 -1.54
C PRO A 249 -0.62 -12.07 -0.66
N ASP A 250 -0.85 -10.81 -1.07
CA ASP A 250 -0.86 -9.70 -0.15
C ASP A 250 -2.19 -9.69 0.62
N GLU A 251 -2.15 -9.30 1.90
CA GLU A 251 -3.27 -9.40 2.83
C GLU A 251 -3.69 -8.03 3.36
N MET A 252 -4.95 -7.63 3.17
CA MET A 252 -5.51 -6.44 3.80
C MET A 252 -6.06 -6.78 5.18
N PHE A 253 -5.66 -6.04 6.19
CA PHE A 253 -6.13 -6.19 7.57
C PHE A 253 -6.87 -4.94 8.05
N ARG A 254 -7.95 -5.15 8.81
CA ARG A 254 -8.51 -4.13 9.68
C ARG A 254 -7.76 -4.18 11.02
N ILE A 255 -7.22 -3.04 11.43
CA ILE A 255 -6.31 -2.95 12.57
C ILE A 255 -7.04 -2.33 13.76
N VAL A 256 -7.02 -3.02 14.87
CA VAL A 256 -7.40 -2.52 16.19
C VAL A 256 -6.21 -2.71 17.14
N LYS A 257 -6.30 -2.16 18.35
CA LYS A 257 -5.26 -2.38 19.37
C LYS A 257 -5.03 -3.89 19.56
N ASP A 258 -3.77 -4.29 19.72
CA ASP A 258 -3.29 -5.65 19.91
C ASP A 258 -3.52 -6.60 18.71
N THR A 259 -3.85 -6.07 17.51
CA THR A 259 -3.91 -6.87 16.29
C THR A 259 -2.56 -7.53 16.00
N ASN A 260 -2.56 -8.84 15.77
CA ASN A 260 -1.39 -9.61 15.35
C ASN A 260 -1.63 -10.23 13.97
N MET A 261 -0.87 -9.76 12.97
CA MET A 261 -0.99 -10.18 11.56
C MET A 261 -0.17 -11.44 11.23
N GLY A 262 0.68 -11.89 12.15
CA GLY A 262 1.29 -13.22 12.12
C GLY A 262 2.78 -13.29 11.78
N TRP A 263 3.37 -12.28 11.12
CA TRP A 263 4.83 -12.27 10.90
C TRP A 263 5.59 -12.19 12.24
N PRO A 264 6.71 -12.86 12.38
CA PRO A 264 7.40 -13.75 11.41
C PRO A 264 6.93 -15.21 11.45
N TYR A 265 6.03 -15.57 12.35
CA TYR A 265 5.72 -16.96 12.73
C TYR A 265 4.78 -17.66 11.74
N THR A 266 3.93 -16.90 11.05
CA THR A 266 2.88 -17.46 10.19
C THR A 266 2.74 -16.68 8.89
N TYR A 267 2.13 -17.32 7.89
CA TYR A 267 1.77 -16.71 6.61
C TYR A 267 0.43 -17.26 6.10
N TRP A 268 -0.18 -16.55 5.13
CA TRP A 268 -1.40 -17.01 4.47
C TRP A 268 -1.06 -17.83 3.23
N ASP A 269 -1.56 -19.05 3.17
CA ASP A 269 -1.52 -19.89 1.97
C ASP A 269 -2.66 -19.51 1.02
N GLY A 270 -2.33 -19.02 -0.16
CA GLY A 270 -3.32 -18.56 -1.14
C GLY A 270 -4.06 -19.68 -1.85
N VAL A 271 -3.49 -20.89 -1.91
CA VAL A 271 -4.11 -22.07 -2.53
C VAL A 271 -5.15 -22.66 -1.60
N ARG A 272 -4.75 -22.96 -0.36
CA ARG A 272 -5.62 -23.60 0.66
C ARG A 272 -6.53 -22.58 1.35
N LYS A 273 -6.23 -21.28 1.25
CA LYS A 273 -6.93 -20.17 1.94
C LYS A 273 -6.95 -20.33 3.46
N ILE A 274 -5.81 -20.70 4.00
CA ILE A 274 -5.57 -20.92 5.43
C ILE A 274 -4.28 -20.26 5.87
N ARG A 275 -4.16 -20.01 7.17
CA ARG A 275 -2.90 -19.57 7.77
C ARG A 275 -2.06 -20.78 8.13
N LEU A 276 -0.78 -20.77 7.77
CA LEU A 276 0.21 -21.81 8.06
C LEU A 276 1.34 -21.25 8.94
N SER A 277 1.98 -22.09 9.72
CA SER A 277 3.26 -21.77 10.35
C SER A 277 4.35 -21.61 9.29
N ALA A 278 5.22 -20.61 9.47
CA ALA A 278 6.35 -20.44 8.59
C ALA A 278 7.39 -21.58 8.80
N PRO A 279 8.01 -22.09 7.73
CA PRO A 279 8.95 -23.21 7.81
C PRO A 279 10.10 -22.98 8.79
N GLU A 280 10.58 -21.72 8.91
CA GLU A 280 11.64 -21.32 9.83
C GLU A 280 11.26 -21.51 11.31
N TYR A 281 9.99 -21.76 11.59
CA TYR A 281 9.42 -22.02 12.93
C TYR A 281 8.78 -23.40 13.03
N GLY A 282 9.22 -24.34 12.18
CA GLY A 282 8.76 -25.71 12.19
C GLY A 282 7.44 -25.98 11.45
N GLY A 283 7.03 -25.05 10.59
CA GLY A 283 5.86 -25.25 9.73
C GLY A 283 6.06 -26.39 8.73
N ASP A 284 5.05 -27.24 8.56
CA ASP A 284 5.03 -28.39 7.67
C ASP A 284 4.43 -28.13 6.28
N GLY A 285 4.02 -26.89 6.02
CA GLY A 285 3.37 -26.46 4.79
C GLY A 285 1.92 -26.95 4.62
N LYS A 286 1.31 -27.56 5.64
CA LYS A 286 -0.03 -28.21 5.54
C LYS A 286 -0.94 -27.93 6.72
N THR A 287 -0.43 -27.96 7.94
CA THR A 287 -1.22 -27.89 9.17
C THR A 287 -1.69 -26.46 9.42
N PRO A 288 -3.02 -26.20 9.48
CA PRO A 288 -3.56 -24.88 9.76
C PRO A 288 -3.18 -24.36 11.15
N VAL A 289 -2.81 -23.09 11.23
CA VAL A 289 -2.68 -22.37 12.50
C VAL A 289 -4.07 -21.89 12.92
N THR A 290 -4.56 -22.40 14.05
CA THR A 290 -5.87 -22.08 14.63
C THR A 290 -5.81 -21.12 15.81
N ASP A 291 -4.60 -20.67 16.21
CA ASP A 291 -4.42 -19.74 17.32
C ASP A 291 -5.13 -18.42 17.05
N ALA A 292 -6.12 -18.11 17.88
CA ALA A 292 -6.99 -16.93 17.74
C ALA A 292 -6.26 -15.60 17.88
N LYS A 293 -5.02 -15.58 18.38
CA LYS A 293 -4.20 -14.37 18.44
C LYS A 293 -3.85 -13.83 17.05
N TYR A 294 -3.85 -14.67 16.01
CA TYR A 294 -3.59 -14.24 14.64
C TYR A 294 -4.88 -13.89 13.92
N VAL A 295 -5.02 -12.63 13.52
CA VAL A 295 -6.23 -12.15 12.85
C VAL A 295 -6.34 -12.66 11.42
N LYS A 296 -7.58 -12.84 10.96
CA LYS A 296 -7.85 -13.13 9.55
C LYS A 296 -7.80 -11.84 8.72
N PRO A 297 -7.30 -11.90 7.47
CA PRO A 297 -7.34 -10.74 6.58
C PRO A 297 -8.79 -10.36 6.25
N ALA A 298 -9.04 -9.06 6.12
CA ALA A 298 -10.32 -8.51 5.66
C ALA A 298 -10.53 -8.74 4.16
N ALA A 299 -9.45 -8.70 3.38
CA ALA A 299 -9.41 -9.07 1.97
C ALA A 299 -8.03 -9.64 1.63
N VAL A 300 -7.95 -10.44 0.58
CA VAL A 300 -6.71 -11.00 0.05
C VAL A 300 -6.60 -10.69 -1.44
N PHE A 301 -5.41 -10.35 -1.87
CA PHE A 301 -5.10 -10.08 -3.26
C PHE A 301 -4.45 -11.33 -3.86
N HIS A 302 -5.27 -12.26 -4.35
CA HIS A 302 -4.85 -13.53 -4.97
C HIS A 302 -4.16 -13.30 -6.32
N GLN A 303 -3.05 -12.59 -6.30
CA GLN A 303 -2.26 -12.29 -7.48
C GLN A 303 -0.80 -12.54 -7.13
N MET A 304 -0.08 -13.18 -8.02
CA MET A 304 1.32 -13.53 -7.85
C MET A 304 2.18 -12.31 -7.47
N ARG A 305 2.35 -12.07 -6.16
CA ARG A 305 3.20 -11.01 -5.57
C ARG A 305 2.96 -9.64 -6.23
N PRO A 306 1.75 -9.08 -6.08
CA PRO A 306 1.40 -7.83 -6.76
C PRO A 306 2.16 -6.61 -6.22
N ALA A 307 2.82 -6.72 -5.07
CA ALA A 307 3.50 -5.65 -4.34
C ALA A 307 2.57 -4.43 -4.20
N THR A 308 1.63 -4.51 -3.28
CA THR A 308 0.69 -3.43 -2.96
C THR A 308 1.44 -2.29 -2.28
N LEU A 309 1.60 -1.15 -2.93
CA LEU A 309 2.43 -0.07 -2.39
C LEU A 309 1.66 1.09 -1.79
N ASP A 310 0.39 1.28 -2.13
CA ASP A 310 -0.43 2.32 -1.51
C ASP A 310 -1.91 1.93 -1.46
N LEU A 311 -2.64 2.58 -0.57
CA LEU A 311 -4.05 2.37 -0.28
C LEU A 311 -4.70 3.73 0.05
N VAL A 312 -5.85 4.03 -0.56
CA VAL A 312 -6.67 5.17 -0.19
C VAL A 312 -8.14 4.79 -0.16
N PHE A 313 -8.86 5.15 0.92
CA PHE A 313 -10.31 5.03 0.97
C PHE A 313 -10.97 6.17 0.21
N TYR A 314 -11.92 5.84 -0.68
CA TYR A 314 -12.60 6.80 -1.50
C TYR A 314 -13.76 7.46 -0.75
N ASN A 315 -13.54 8.69 -0.31
CA ASN A 315 -14.53 9.53 0.35
C ASN A 315 -15.03 10.68 -0.56
N GLY A 316 -14.63 10.69 -1.85
CA GLY A 316 -15.05 11.68 -2.83
C GLY A 316 -16.52 11.52 -3.24
N ALA A 317 -17.06 12.57 -3.85
CA ALA A 317 -18.44 12.60 -4.36
C ALA A 317 -18.55 12.42 -5.89
N GLN A 318 -17.42 12.51 -6.62
CA GLN A 318 -17.40 12.52 -8.09
C GLN A 318 -17.73 11.12 -8.67
N PHE A 319 -17.18 10.06 -8.08
CA PHE A 319 -17.42 8.69 -8.57
C PHE A 319 -18.80 8.17 -8.18
N PRO A 320 -19.35 7.20 -8.91
CA PRO A 320 -20.61 6.52 -8.57
C PRO A 320 -20.65 6.04 -7.11
N ARG A 321 -21.84 5.96 -6.55
CA ARG A 321 -22.05 5.54 -5.14
C ARG A 321 -21.41 4.19 -4.79
N SER A 322 -21.29 3.27 -5.77
CA SER A 322 -20.66 1.96 -5.62
C SER A 322 -19.18 2.02 -5.20
N TYR A 323 -18.50 3.13 -5.47
CA TYR A 323 -17.10 3.33 -5.08
C TYR A 323 -16.93 3.99 -3.70
N ARG A 324 -17.98 4.64 -3.17
CA ARG A 324 -17.86 5.40 -1.91
C ARG A 324 -17.61 4.50 -0.71
N GLY A 325 -16.61 4.86 0.09
CA GLY A 325 -16.16 4.08 1.26
C GLY A 325 -15.46 2.77 0.91
N GLY A 326 -15.25 2.46 -0.38
CA GLY A 326 -14.33 1.43 -0.85
C GLY A 326 -12.89 1.93 -0.91
N ALA A 327 -11.94 1.05 -1.21
CA ALA A 327 -10.52 1.38 -1.25
C ALA A 327 -9.94 1.20 -2.65
N PHE A 328 -9.15 2.18 -3.12
CA PHE A 328 -8.26 2.02 -4.27
C PHE A 328 -6.87 1.62 -3.79
N VAL A 329 -6.24 0.68 -4.50
CA VAL A 329 -4.98 0.06 -4.12
C VAL A 329 -4.03 0.05 -5.31
N ALA A 330 -2.85 0.67 -5.16
CA ALA A 330 -1.79 0.65 -6.16
C ALA A 330 -1.03 -0.68 -6.12
N MET A 331 -1.10 -1.44 -7.21
CA MET A 331 -0.43 -2.72 -7.39
C MET A 331 0.81 -2.53 -8.27
N HIS A 332 1.96 -2.40 -7.64
CA HIS A 332 3.21 -2.06 -8.32
C HIS A 332 3.74 -3.16 -9.25
N GLY A 333 3.43 -4.42 -8.94
CA GLY A 333 4.04 -5.58 -9.56
C GLY A 333 5.38 -5.96 -8.94
N GLY A 334 5.68 -7.26 -8.97
CA GLY A 334 6.92 -7.81 -8.43
C GLY A 334 8.17 -7.38 -9.20
N ASN A 335 9.34 -7.66 -8.63
CA ASN A 335 10.65 -7.33 -9.22
C ASN A 335 11.26 -8.46 -10.04
N ASP A 336 10.52 -9.52 -10.34
CA ASP A 336 11.01 -10.63 -11.16
C ASP A 336 11.08 -10.21 -12.63
N PRO A 337 12.24 -10.37 -13.30
CA PRO A 337 12.44 -10.00 -14.69
C PRO A 337 11.92 -11.06 -15.69
N ALA A 338 11.51 -12.23 -15.23
CA ALA A 338 11.05 -13.28 -16.14
C ALA A 338 9.73 -12.89 -16.81
N ILE A 339 9.71 -13.05 -18.14
CA ILE A 339 8.50 -12.89 -18.94
C ILE A 339 7.70 -14.18 -18.83
N VAL A 340 6.43 -14.07 -18.45
CA VAL A 340 5.52 -15.23 -18.37
C VAL A 340 4.33 -15.03 -19.31
N PRO A 341 3.84 -16.09 -19.96
CA PRO A 341 2.64 -16.02 -20.78
C PRO A 341 1.46 -15.42 -20.00
N GLY A 342 0.73 -14.49 -20.62
CA GLY A 342 -0.37 -13.78 -19.95
C GLY A 342 0.05 -12.71 -18.95
N GLY A 343 1.35 -12.45 -18.82
CA GLY A 343 1.90 -11.41 -17.96
C GLY A 343 1.86 -11.73 -16.46
N ARG A 344 2.64 -10.99 -15.68
CA ARG A 344 2.61 -11.06 -14.22
C ARG A 344 1.42 -10.27 -13.67
N LYS A 345 1.04 -10.57 -12.45
CA LYS A 345 -0.02 -9.83 -11.75
C LYS A 345 0.52 -8.53 -11.14
N GLY A 346 -0.40 -7.63 -10.80
CA GLY A 346 -0.07 -6.25 -10.44
C GLY A 346 0.02 -5.35 -11.67
N TYR A 347 0.79 -4.27 -11.59
CA TYR A 347 0.90 -3.23 -12.62
C TYR A 347 -0.46 -2.58 -12.93
N ASN A 348 -1.30 -2.43 -11.92
CA ASN A 348 -2.66 -1.91 -12.07
C ASN A 348 -3.12 -1.21 -10.78
N VAL A 349 -4.30 -0.62 -10.82
CA VAL A 349 -5.02 -0.16 -9.63
C VAL A 349 -6.21 -1.08 -9.41
N MET A 350 -6.32 -1.65 -8.21
CA MET A 350 -7.47 -2.46 -7.79
C MET A 350 -8.46 -1.61 -7.00
N PHE A 351 -9.71 -2.03 -7.00
CA PHE A 351 -10.75 -1.49 -6.13
C PHE A 351 -11.26 -2.59 -5.19
N VAL A 352 -11.32 -2.30 -3.90
CA VAL A 352 -11.91 -3.16 -2.87
C VAL A 352 -13.26 -2.55 -2.46
N PRO A 353 -14.40 -3.14 -2.85
CA PRO A 353 -15.70 -2.64 -2.44
C PRO A 353 -15.94 -2.94 -0.95
N PHE A 354 -16.68 -2.05 -0.27
CA PHE A 354 -17.11 -2.26 1.11
C PHE A 354 -18.62 -2.23 1.20
N LYS A 355 -19.21 -3.22 1.91
CA LYS A 355 -20.63 -3.28 2.19
C LYS A 355 -20.85 -3.65 3.65
N GLY A 356 -21.60 -2.82 4.39
CA GLY A 356 -21.87 -3.06 5.82
C GLY A 356 -20.59 -3.18 6.67
N GLY A 357 -19.56 -2.38 6.37
CA GLY A 357 -18.26 -2.41 7.07
C GLY A 357 -17.35 -3.59 6.69
N LYS A 358 -17.77 -4.47 5.80
CA LYS A 358 -16.97 -5.64 5.37
C LYS A 358 -16.36 -5.41 3.98
N ALA A 359 -15.08 -5.71 3.84
CA ALA A 359 -14.40 -5.72 2.56
C ALA A 359 -14.93 -6.84 1.68
N GLY A 360 -15.17 -6.53 0.40
CA GLY A 360 -15.51 -7.50 -0.63
C GLY A 360 -14.29 -7.99 -1.39
N THR A 361 -14.52 -8.76 -2.46
CA THR A 361 -13.44 -9.24 -3.32
C THR A 361 -12.84 -8.06 -4.10
N PRO A 362 -11.48 -7.90 -4.10
CA PRO A 362 -10.80 -6.91 -4.93
C PRO A 362 -11.08 -7.15 -6.42
N VAL A 363 -11.35 -6.07 -7.16
CA VAL A 363 -11.57 -6.09 -8.61
C VAL A 363 -10.63 -5.10 -9.30
N ALA A 364 -10.24 -5.35 -10.56
CA ALA A 364 -9.45 -4.41 -11.33
C ALA A 364 -10.25 -3.11 -11.55
N PHE A 365 -9.57 -1.96 -11.42
CA PHE A 365 -10.15 -0.65 -11.69
C PHE A 365 -9.44 0.05 -12.85
N ALA A 366 -8.11 0.10 -12.84
CA ALA A 366 -7.35 0.69 -13.94
C ALA A 366 -6.21 -0.25 -14.35
N GLU A 367 -6.13 -0.55 -15.63
CA GLU A 367 -5.14 -1.43 -16.27
C GLU A 367 -4.36 -0.64 -17.33
N GLY A 368 -3.41 -1.29 -18.03
CA GLY A 368 -2.67 -0.70 -19.16
C GLY A 368 -1.36 0.00 -18.79
N PHE A 369 -1.05 0.20 -17.51
CA PHE A 369 0.17 0.90 -17.07
C PHE A 369 1.46 0.28 -17.59
N ALA A 370 1.57 -1.04 -17.59
CA ALA A 370 2.81 -1.72 -18.00
C ALA A 370 3.09 -1.61 -19.50
N GLY A 371 2.05 -1.49 -20.32
CA GLY A 371 2.14 -1.44 -21.77
C GLY A 371 0.98 -2.19 -22.45
N PRO A 372 0.99 -2.26 -23.79
CA PRO A 372 -0.17 -2.69 -24.59
C PRO A 372 -0.48 -4.18 -24.49
N THR A 373 0.45 -5.03 -24.06
CA THR A 373 0.21 -6.47 -23.92
C THR A 373 0.50 -6.97 -22.51
N PRO A 374 -0.11 -8.09 -22.09
CA PRO A 374 0.11 -8.65 -20.75
C PRO A 374 1.58 -8.97 -20.44
N GLU A 375 2.39 -9.32 -21.45
CA GLU A 375 3.81 -9.67 -21.31
C GLU A 375 4.66 -8.50 -20.83
N HIS A 376 4.20 -7.24 -21.03
CA HIS A 376 4.85 -6.05 -20.48
C HIS A 376 4.80 -6.00 -18.94
N LYS A 377 3.93 -6.79 -18.28
CA LYS A 377 3.86 -6.86 -16.82
C LYS A 377 5.06 -7.60 -16.21
N ASN A 378 6.24 -7.04 -16.38
CA ASN A 378 7.50 -7.46 -15.76
C ASN A 378 8.43 -6.25 -15.58
N ILE A 379 9.44 -6.36 -14.71
CA ILE A 379 10.31 -5.21 -14.33
C ILE A 379 11.13 -4.64 -15.50
N LYS A 380 11.43 -5.45 -16.53
CA LYS A 380 12.26 -5.01 -17.67
C LYS A 380 11.46 -4.26 -18.74
N GLN A 381 10.18 -4.59 -18.90
CA GLN A 381 9.37 -4.12 -20.02
C GLN A 381 8.28 -3.12 -19.59
N ALA A 382 7.89 -3.13 -18.31
CA ALA A 382 6.83 -2.25 -17.83
C ALA A 382 7.19 -0.78 -18.06
N THR A 383 6.34 -0.08 -18.81
CA THR A 383 6.48 1.34 -19.05
C THR A 383 6.24 2.12 -17.77
N TYR A 384 5.15 1.82 -17.07
CA TYR A 384 4.76 2.45 -15.81
C TYR A 384 4.41 1.39 -14.76
N ARG A 385 4.61 1.74 -13.48
CA ARG A 385 4.33 0.90 -12.33
C ARG A 385 3.60 1.72 -11.26
N PRO A 386 2.28 1.53 -11.06
CA PRO A 386 1.52 2.27 -10.05
C PRO A 386 2.13 2.13 -8.66
N VAL A 387 2.33 3.24 -7.96
CA VAL A 387 3.01 3.26 -6.67
C VAL A 387 2.28 4.05 -5.60
N GLY A 388 1.55 5.09 -5.99
CA GLY A 388 0.80 5.95 -5.09
C GLY A 388 -0.61 6.21 -5.61
N VAL A 389 -1.57 6.29 -4.69
CA VAL A 389 -2.96 6.66 -4.98
C VAL A 389 -3.45 7.71 -3.98
N ALA A 390 -4.17 8.72 -4.47
CA ALA A 390 -4.76 9.73 -3.61
C ALA A 390 -6.08 10.23 -4.19
N VAL A 391 -7.02 10.66 -3.33
CA VAL A 391 -8.26 11.29 -3.74
C VAL A 391 -8.08 12.81 -3.68
N GLY A 392 -8.30 13.48 -4.80
CA GLY A 392 -8.23 14.93 -4.86
C GLY A 392 -9.46 15.61 -4.23
N PRO A 393 -9.35 16.91 -3.88
CA PRO A 393 -10.48 17.68 -3.38
C PRO A 393 -11.66 17.75 -4.35
N ASP A 394 -11.41 17.59 -5.63
CA ASP A 394 -12.40 17.49 -6.71
C ASP A 394 -13.09 16.10 -6.78
N GLY A 395 -12.66 15.16 -5.97
CA GLY A 395 -13.15 13.78 -5.94
C GLY A 395 -12.57 12.86 -7.01
N ALA A 396 -11.64 13.33 -7.84
CA ALA A 396 -10.91 12.47 -8.78
C ALA A 396 -9.88 11.61 -8.06
N LEU A 397 -9.54 10.45 -8.64
CA LEU A 397 -8.45 9.59 -8.19
C LEU A 397 -7.17 9.99 -8.94
N TYR A 398 -6.11 10.26 -8.18
CA TYR A 398 -4.77 10.47 -8.72
C TYR A 398 -3.95 9.21 -8.54
N VAL A 399 -3.17 8.84 -9.57
CA VAL A 399 -2.31 7.65 -9.58
C VAL A 399 -0.89 8.06 -9.97
N ALA A 400 0.09 7.72 -9.14
CA ALA A 400 1.50 7.96 -9.41
C ALA A 400 2.22 6.71 -9.91
N ASP A 401 3.20 6.90 -10.77
CA ASP A 401 4.12 5.89 -11.30
C ASP A 401 5.55 6.07 -10.78
N SER A 402 6.20 4.98 -10.42
CA SER A 402 7.57 4.99 -9.90
C SER A 402 8.67 4.87 -10.94
N ASN A 403 8.37 4.46 -12.17
CA ASN A 403 9.37 4.22 -13.21
C ASN A 403 9.81 5.53 -13.88
N LYS A 404 8.84 6.34 -14.32
CA LYS A 404 9.07 7.60 -15.03
C LYS A 404 8.61 8.82 -14.24
N GLY A 405 7.81 8.60 -13.20
CA GLY A 405 7.26 9.70 -12.41
C GLY A 405 6.11 10.40 -13.12
N ARG A 406 5.19 9.63 -13.69
CA ARG A 406 3.95 10.15 -14.26
C ARG A 406 2.86 10.17 -13.20
N ILE A 407 2.00 11.18 -13.26
CA ILE A 407 0.78 11.28 -12.45
C ILE A 407 -0.41 11.39 -13.39
N TRP A 408 -1.36 10.48 -13.24
CA TRP A 408 -2.68 10.56 -13.89
C TRP A 408 -3.71 11.07 -12.89
N ARG A 409 -4.67 11.82 -13.40
CA ARG A 409 -5.92 12.16 -12.75
C ARG A 409 -7.03 11.37 -13.46
N ILE A 410 -7.70 10.48 -12.72
CA ILE A 410 -8.83 9.70 -13.21
C ILE A 410 -10.11 10.32 -12.68
N SER A 411 -11.00 10.71 -13.59
CA SER A 411 -12.28 11.34 -13.29
C SER A 411 -13.45 10.57 -13.88
N TYR A 412 -14.65 10.77 -13.34
CA TYR A 412 -15.88 10.17 -13.84
C TYR A 412 -16.78 11.24 -14.43
N THR A 413 -17.19 11.09 -15.70
CA THR A 413 -18.09 12.00 -16.38
C THR A 413 -19.48 11.40 -16.60
N GLY A 414 -19.63 10.10 -16.39
CA GLY A 414 -20.85 9.34 -16.68
C GLY A 414 -21.14 9.15 -18.18
N LYS A 415 -20.27 9.68 -19.04
CA LYS A 415 -20.36 9.52 -20.50
C LYS A 415 -19.30 8.50 -20.94
N PRO A 416 -19.60 7.69 -21.96
CA PRO A 416 -18.63 6.77 -22.53
C PRO A 416 -17.50 7.51 -23.24
#